data_754d2713c6c0679ef0cd6ce58486fd7b
#
_entry.id   754d2713c6c0679ef0cd6ce58486fd7b
#
_cell.length_a   1.000
_cell.length_b   1.000
_cell.length_c   1.000
_cell.angle_alpha   90.00
_cell.angle_beta   90.00
_cell.angle_gamma   90.00
#
_symmetry.space_group_name_H-M   'P 1'
#
loop_
_entity.id
_entity.type
_entity.pdbx_description
1 polymer ?
#
loop_
_entity_poly.entity_id
_entity_poly.type
_entity_poly.pdbx_seq_one_letter_code
_entity_poly.pdbx_strand_id
1 'polypeptide(L)'
;MNYIEAEYAQMERRVKKIRENPDPTKLKATGMLYELEMELRAHELEAWKEGQPFCFGPNIPALITSMGFNYLPIQNEADRVTNADKYFDILRTKGYPDHHCDRTIIGVGMVLAQDVPVPAMTIAVNQACDPIMLMGHTIGQYYSPNHFCIDIDAVHDEASERLLSYTNDQLGEWVEFSESRVPGIKYNEDRMVELTA
;
A
#
# COMPACT_ATOMS: atom_id res chain seq x y z
N MET A 1 0.92 -20.36 4.20
CA MET A 1 -0.16 -19.41 3.86
C MET A 1 0.36 -18.04 4.23
N ASN A 2 0.54 -17.17 3.26
CA ASN A 2 0.97 -15.79 3.47
C ASN A 2 -0.21 -14.93 3.98
N TYR A 3 0.07 -13.65 4.31
CA TYR A 3 -0.94 -12.75 4.85
C TYR A 3 -2.13 -12.54 3.90
N ILE A 4 -1.87 -12.27 2.61
CA ILE A 4 -2.94 -12.01 1.63
C ILE A 4 -3.83 -13.25 1.41
N GLU A 5 -3.24 -14.45 1.38
CA GLU A 5 -4.00 -15.71 1.32
C GLU A 5 -4.90 -15.88 2.55
N ALA A 6 -4.40 -15.53 3.74
CA ALA A 6 -5.17 -15.61 4.97
C ALA A 6 -6.35 -14.63 4.98
N GLU A 7 -6.13 -13.39 4.54
CA GLU A 7 -7.17 -12.37 4.41
C GLU A 7 -8.23 -12.79 3.37
N TYR A 8 -7.80 -13.25 2.19
CA TYR A 8 -8.73 -13.75 1.19
C TYR A 8 -9.65 -14.85 1.75
N ALA A 9 -9.05 -15.87 2.36
CA ALA A 9 -9.81 -16.97 2.96
C ALA A 9 -10.75 -16.51 4.09
N GLN A 10 -10.38 -15.45 4.83
CA GLN A 10 -11.24 -14.86 5.83
C GLN A 10 -12.43 -14.12 5.21
N MET A 11 -12.20 -13.33 4.16
CA MET A 11 -13.26 -12.62 3.45
C MET A 11 -14.23 -13.61 2.77
N GLU A 12 -13.70 -14.65 2.13
CA GLU A 12 -14.53 -15.71 1.53
C GLU A 12 -15.48 -16.33 2.56
N ARG A 13 -14.98 -16.68 3.77
CA ARG A 13 -15.82 -17.19 4.86
C ARG A 13 -16.88 -16.19 5.32
N ARG A 14 -16.52 -14.89 5.40
CA ARG A 14 -17.46 -13.81 5.79
C ARG A 14 -18.56 -13.63 4.75
N VAL A 15 -18.19 -13.54 3.48
CA VAL A 15 -19.15 -13.41 2.37
C VAL A 15 -20.11 -14.59 2.34
N LYS A 16 -19.57 -15.81 2.44
CA LYS A 16 -20.38 -17.02 2.49
C LYS A 16 -21.38 -17.00 3.64
N LYS A 17 -20.93 -16.64 4.85
CA LYS A 17 -21.80 -16.54 6.04
C LYS A 17 -22.92 -15.52 5.87
N ILE A 18 -22.62 -14.36 5.26
CA ILE A 18 -23.62 -13.31 5.03
C ILE A 18 -24.66 -13.76 3.99
N ARG A 19 -24.23 -14.46 2.94
CA ARG A 19 -25.13 -14.99 1.91
C ARG A 19 -26.05 -16.09 2.44
N GLU A 20 -25.52 -16.99 3.27
CA GLU A 20 -26.28 -18.10 3.84
C GLU A 20 -27.21 -17.67 4.99
N ASN A 21 -26.81 -16.67 5.78
CA ASN A 21 -27.54 -16.19 6.95
C ASN A 21 -27.56 -14.65 6.98
N PRO A 22 -28.35 -13.99 6.11
CA PRO A 22 -28.43 -12.54 6.07
C PRO A 22 -29.01 -11.99 7.37
N ASP A 23 -28.29 -11.07 7.99
CA ASP A 23 -28.72 -10.37 9.21
C ASP A 23 -29.56 -9.14 8.81
N PRO A 24 -30.88 -9.12 9.10
CA PRO A 24 -31.75 -8.02 8.71
C PRO A 24 -31.44 -6.71 9.44
N THR A 25 -30.64 -6.75 10.51
CA THR A 25 -30.27 -5.55 11.28
C THR A 25 -29.05 -4.83 10.69
N LYS A 26 -28.34 -5.47 9.76
CA LYS A 26 -27.15 -4.90 9.11
C LYS A 26 -27.49 -4.22 7.78
N LEU A 27 -26.72 -3.19 7.47
CA LEU A 27 -26.83 -2.52 6.17
C LEU A 27 -26.45 -3.49 5.04
N LYS A 28 -27.20 -3.47 3.95
CA LYS A 28 -26.87 -4.23 2.73
C LYS A 28 -25.49 -3.89 2.20
N ALA A 29 -25.07 -2.62 2.31
CA ALA A 29 -23.76 -2.16 1.93
C ALA A 29 -22.60 -2.90 2.64
N THR A 30 -22.83 -3.43 3.85
CA THR A 30 -21.81 -4.21 4.56
C THR A 30 -21.47 -5.50 3.81
N GLY A 31 -22.46 -6.18 3.24
CA GLY A 31 -22.22 -7.38 2.44
C GLY A 31 -21.47 -7.06 1.15
N MET A 32 -21.87 -5.99 0.46
CA MET A 32 -21.21 -5.52 -0.76
C MET A 32 -19.75 -5.14 -0.51
N LEU A 33 -19.45 -4.50 0.63
CA LEU A 33 -18.08 -4.14 0.98
C LEU A 33 -17.18 -5.38 1.12
N TYR A 34 -17.67 -6.41 1.82
CA TYR A 34 -16.90 -7.66 1.95
C TYR A 34 -16.73 -8.40 0.63
N GLU A 35 -17.70 -8.32 -0.29
CA GLU A 35 -17.56 -8.87 -1.64
C GLU A 35 -16.47 -8.13 -2.44
N LEU A 36 -16.47 -6.81 -2.41
CA LEU A 36 -15.44 -5.99 -3.04
C LEU A 36 -14.04 -6.23 -2.42
N GLU A 37 -13.95 -6.34 -1.10
CA GLU A 37 -12.68 -6.67 -0.43
C GLU A 37 -12.19 -8.07 -0.84
N MET A 38 -13.07 -9.05 -0.96
CA MET A 38 -12.71 -10.39 -1.42
C MET A 38 -12.20 -10.37 -2.86
N GLU A 39 -12.86 -9.63 -3.76
CA GLU A 39 -12.44 -9.47 -5.16
C GLU A 39 -11.06 -8.79 -5.24
N LEU A 40 -10.84 -7.74 -4.44
CA LEU A 40 -9.54 -7.08 -4.35
C LEU A 40 -8.43 -8.04 -3.92
N ARG A 41 -8.67 -8.85 -2.88
CA ARG A 41 -7.69 -9.85 -2.41
C ARG A 41 -7.42 -10.93 -3.44
N ALA A 42 -8.45 -11.37 -4.18
CA ALA A 42 -8.29 -12.32 -5.28
C ALA A 42 -7.36 -11.75 -6.36
N HIS A 43 -7.60 -10.49 -6.75
CA HIS A 43 -6.77 -9.78 -7.73
C HIS A 43 -5.31 -9.63 -7.25
N GLU A 44 -5.08 -9.22 -6.01
CA GLU A 44 -3.74 -9.08 -5.43
C GLU A 44 -2.99 -10.41 -5.41
N LEU A 45 -3.67 -11.51 -5.07
CA LEU A 45 -3.08 -12.85 -5.10
C LEU A 45 -2.71 -13.31 -6.50
N GLU A 46 -3.56 -13.05 -7.48
CA GLU A 46 -3.30 -13.37 -8.89
C GLU A 46 -2.12 -12.56 -9.40
N ALA A 47 -2.15 -11.24 -9.21
CA ALA A 47 -1.06 -10.33 -9.57
C ALA A 47 0.28 -10.76 -8.95
N TRP A 48 0.26 -11.17 -7.67
CA TRP A 48 1.47 -11.68 -7.00
C TRP A 48 1.98 -12.98 -7.61
N LYS A 49 1.09 -13.94 -7.89
CA LYS A 49 1.46 -15.21 -8.54
C LYS A 49 2.04 -15.02 -9.94
N GLU A 50 1.54 -14.03 -10.65
CA GLU A 50 2.02 -13.68 -12.00
C GLU A 50 3.29 -12.82 -11.99
N GLY A 51 3.77 -12.41 -10.81
CA GLY A 51 4.95 -11.56 -10.68
C GLY A 51 4.72 -10.14 -11.17
N GLN A 52 3.49 -9.66 -11.16
CA GLN A 52 3.18 -8.29 -11.54
C GLN A 52 3.80 -7.29 -10.57
N PRO A 53 4.15 -6.07 -11.03
CA PRO A 53 4.80 -5.08 -10.18
C PRO A 53 3.85 -4.49 -9.14
N PHE A 54 4.29 -4.50 -7.88
CA PHE A 54 3.62 -3.82 -6.78
C PHE A 54 4.33 -2.52 -6.43
N CYS A 55 3.55 -1.51 -6.05
CA CYS A 55 4.05 -0.27 -5.47
C CYS A 55 3.54 -0.09 -4.05
N PHE A 56 4.44 0.17 -3.11
CA PHE A 56 4.13 0.55 -1.74
C PHE A 56 4.36 2.05 -1.59
N GLY A 57 3.40 2.74 -1.00
CA GLY A 57 3.53 4.19 -0.88
C GLY A 57 2.38 4.87 -0.13
N PRO A 58 2.36 6.19 -0.17
CA PRO A 58 1.30 6.99 0.43
C PRO A 58 -0.04 6.74 -0.26
N ASN A 59 -1.11 7.25 0.34
CA ASN A 59 -2.48 7.04 -0.15
C ASN A 59 -2.80 7.89 -1.40
N ILE A 60 -2.12 7.55 -2.51
CA ILE A 60 -2.35 8.11 -3.86
C ILE A 60 -2.72 6.99 -4.85
N PRO A 61 -3.75 6.17 -4.56
CA PRO A 61 -4.03 4.94 -5.31
C PRO A 61 -4.29 5.20 -6.80
N ALA A 62 -4.99 6.28 -7.14
CA ALA A 62 -5.32 6.62 -8.53
C ALA A 62 -4.05 6.81 -9.37
N LEU A 63 -3.08 7.58 -8.87
CA LEU A 63 -1.83 7.82 -9.59
C LEU A 63 -1.01 6.53 -9.72
N ILE A 64 -0.86 5.76 -8.64
CA ILE A 64 -0.10 4.49 -8.66
C ILE A 64 -0.74 3.49 -9.64
N THR A 65 -2.07 3.35 -9.59
CA THR A 65 -2.80 2.41 -10.45
C THR A 65 -2.82 2.87 -11.91
N SER A 66 -2.87 4.18 -12.18
CA SER A 66 -2.79 4.72 -13.54
C SER A 66 -1.45 4.48 -14.23
N MET A 67 -0.41 4.22 -13.44
CA MET A 67 0.91 3.82 -13.93
C MET A 67 0.99 2.33 -14.31
N GLY A 68 0.00 1.51 -13.91
CA GLY A 68 0.01 0.06 -14.10
C GLY A 68 0.63 -0.74 -12.96
N PHE A 69 0.89 -0.12 -11.81
CA PHE A 69 1.25 -0.84 -10.60
C PHE A 69 0.02 -1.44 -9.90
N ASN A 70 0.21 -2.57 -9.25
CA ASN A 70 -0.67 -3.01 -8.20
C ASN A 70 -0.32 -2.23 -6.92
N TYR A 71 -1.29 -1.48 -6.39
CA TYR A 71 -1.10 -0.69 -5.17
C TYR A 71 -1.40 -1.52 -3.93
N LEU A 72 -0.45 -1.61 -3.01
CA LEU A 72 -0.67 -2.23 -1.70
C LEU A 72 -0.41 -1.18 -0.61
N PRO A 73 -1.46 -0.70 0.09
CA PRO A 73 -1.34 0.24 1.19
C PRO A 73 -0.84 -0.46 2.45
N ILE A 74 0.44 -0.77 2.52
CA ILE A 74 1.05 -1.61 3.57
C ILE A 74 0.72 -1.12 4.99
N GLN A 75 0.52 0.18 5.19
CA GLN A 75 0.13 0.76 6.47
C GLN A 75 -1.29 0.33 6.88
N ASN A 76 -2.21 0.30 5.91
CA ASN A 76 -3.60 -0.10 6.16
C ASN A 76 -3.68 -1.62 6.37
N GLU A 77 -2.79 -2.36 5.72
CA GLU A 77 -2.68 -3.80 5.94
C GLU A 77 -2.18 -4.12 7.36
N ALA A 78 -1.22 -3.34 7.85
CA ALA A 78 -0.73 -3.47 9.22
C ALA A 78 -1.84 -3.33 10.28
N ASP A 79 -2.85 -2.48 10.05
CA ASP A 79 -3.98 -2.30 10.96
C ASP A 79 -4.91 -3.52 11.04
N ARG A 80 -4.89 -4.38 10.03
CA ARG A 80 -5.73 -5.58 9.94
C ARG A 80 -5.09 -6.82 10.56
N VAL A 81 -3.80 -6.73 10.89
CA VAL A 81 -3.06 -7.85 11.46
C VAL A 81 -3.55 -8.18 12.86
N THR A 82 -4.05 -9.39 13.06
CA THR A 82 -4.57 -9.85 14.35
C THR A 82 -3.52 -10.48 15.26
N ASN A 83 -2.39 -10.93 14.70
CA ASN A 83 -1.25 -11.48 15.45
C ASN A 83 0.03 -10.83 14.95
N ALA A 84 0.40 -9.73 15.58
CA ALA A 84 1.54 -8.90 15.21
C ALA A 84 2.87 -9.36 15.83
N ASP A 85 2.85 -10.23 16.85
CA ASP A 85 4.03 -10.61 17.65
C ASP A 85 5.19 -11.08 16.78
N LYS A 86 4.91 -11.88 15.75
CA LYS A 86 5.94 -12.38 14.83
C LYS A 86 6.67 -11.26 14.09
N TYR A 87 6.00 -10.16 13.77
CA TYR A 87 6.61 -9.03 13.07
C TYR A 87 7.46 -8.20 14.00
N PHE A 88 7.01 -8.01 15.25
CA PHE A 88 7.82 -7.38 16.29
C PHE A 88 9.09 -8.19 16.55
N ASP A 89 8.97 -9.51 16.68
CA ASP A 89 10.13 -10.39 16.95
C ASP A 89 11.13 -10.35 15.79
N ILE A 90 10.67 -10.39 14.53
CA ILE A 90 11.55 -10.26 13.37
C ILE A 90 12.33 -8.94 13.43
N LEU A 91 11.67 -7.83 13.73
CA LEU A 91 12.30 -6.51 13.74
C LEU A 91 13.25 -6.31 14.91
N ARG A 92 12.93 -6.85 16.10
CA ARG A 92 13.86 -6.88 17.25
C ARG A 92 15.16 -7.57 16.91
N THR A 93 15.11 -8.71 16.20
CA THR A 93 16.32 -9.43 15.76
C THR A 93 17.16 -8.63 14.77
N LYS A 94 16.57 -7.63 14.10
CA LYS A 94 17.24 -6.72 13.17
C LYS A 94 17.71 -5.42 13.83
N GLY A 95 17.45 -5.25 15.12
CA GLY A 95 17.81 -4.04 15.86
C GLY A 95 16.91 -2.85 15.59
N TYR A 96 15.70 -3.10 15.08
CA TYR A 96 14.71 -2.03 14.86
C TYR A 96 14.18 -1.53 16.22
N PRO A 97 14.01 -0.21 16.40
CA PRO A 97 13.59 0.34 17.69
C PRO A 97 12.15 -0.03 18.07
N ASP A 98 11.92 -0.45 19.30
CA ASP A 98 10.61 -0.87 19.83
C ASP A 98 9.61 0.29 20.02
N HIS A 99 10.08 1.54 19.96
CA HIS A 99 9.28 2.72 20.29
C HIS A 99 8.69 3.42 19.05
N HIS A 100 8.78 2.82 17.88
CA HIS A 100 8.11 3.32 16.69
C HIS A 100 6.63 2.95 16.68
N CYS A 101 5.87 3.64 15.82
CA CYS A 101 4.48 3.33 15.56
C CYS A 101 4.30 1.86 15.14
N ASP A 102 3.36 1.16 15.78
CA ASP A 102 3.09 -0.26 15.52
C ASP A 102 2.78 -0.55 14.05
N ARG A 103 2.05 0.33 13.38
CA ARG A 103 1.81 0.23 11.93
C ARG A 103 3.10 0.13 11.13
N THR A 104 4.08 0.95 11.48
CA THR A 104 5.37 0.97 10.81
C THR A 104 6.13 -0.33 11.07
N ILE A 105 6.16 -0.76 12.33
CA ILE A 105 6.82 -2.01 12.74
C ILE A 105 6.19 -3.20 12.03
N ILE A 106 4.87 -3.31 12.08
CA ILE A 106 4.14 -4.42 11.45
C ILE A 106 4.33 -4.37 9.92
N GLY A 107 4.19 -3.22 9.28
CA GLY A 107 4.34 -3.07 7.83
C GLY A 107 5.72 -3.51 7.33
N VAL A 108 6.79 -3.05 7.98
CA VAL A 108 8.16 -3.51 7.67
C VAL A 108 8.31 -5.00 7.95
N GLY A 109 7.78 -5.47 9.08
CA GLY A 109 7.81 -6.88 9.46
C GLY A 109 7.12 -7.80 8.45
N MET A 110 5.99 -7.38 7.87
CA MET A 110 5.28 -8.13 6.82
C MET A 110 6.14 -8.32 5.57
N VAL A 111 6.87 -7.28 5.16
CA VAL A 111 7.78 -7.36 4.01
C VAL A 111 8.94 -8.31 4.32
N LEU A 112 9.55 -8.18 5.51
CA LEU A 112 10.64 -9.03 5.97
C LEU A 112 10.25 -10.50 6.08
N ALA A 113 9.03 -10.76 6.52
CA ALA A 113 8.47 -12.10 6.62
C ALA A 113 8.07 -12.70 5.26
N GLN A 114 8.13 -11.93 4.17
CA GLN A 114 7.62 -12.32 2.86
C GLN A 114 6.13 -12.68 2.89
N ASP A 115 5.37 -12.05 3.77
CA ASP A 115 3.92 -12.23 3.89
C ASP A 115 3.13 -11.38 2.89
N VAL A 116 3.81 -10.43 2.27
CA VAL A 116 3.34 -9.56 1.18
C VAL A 116 4.33 -9.57 0.03
N PRO A 117 3.93 -9.19 -1.19
CA PRO A 117 4.84 -9.07 -2.32
C PRO A 117 6.04 -8.17 -2.02
N VAL A 118 7.19 -8.47 -2.61
CA VAL A 118 8.30 -7.51 -2.63
C VAL A 118 7.92 -6.38 -3.58
N PRO A 119 7.93 -5.11 -3.14
CA PRO A 119 7.54 -4.01 -4.01
C PRO A 119 8.58 -3.78 -5.12
N ALA A 120 8.12 -3.62 -6.36
CA ALA A 120 8.95 -3.18 -7.46
C ALA A 120 9.35 -1.70 -7.33
N MET A 121 8.52 -0.92 -6.63
CA MET A 121 8.70 0.48 -6.32
C MET A 121 8.22 0.78 -4.91
N THR A 122 8.97 1.58 -4.16
CA THR A 122 8.56 2.14 -2.88
C THR A 122 8.59 3.66 -2.93
N ILE A 123 7.53 4.28 -2.45
CA ILE A 123 7.44 5.73 -2.31
C ILE A 123 7.43 6.08 -0.83
N ALA A 124 8.31 6.95 -0.41
CA ALA A 124 8.22 7.64 0.87
C ALA A 124 7.74 9.08 0.66
N VAL A 125 7.01 9.61 1.61
CA VAL A 125 6.60 11.02 1.63
C VAL A 125 7.00 11.59 2.99
N ASN A 126 7.66 12.74 2.98
CA ASN A 126 8.12 13.39 4.21
C ASN A 126 7.02 14.16 4.95
N GLN A 127 5.77 14.07 4.50
CA GLN A 127 4.65 14.82 5.07
C GLN A 127 4.05 14.11 6.28
N ALA A 128 3.82 14.89 7.32
CA ALA A 128 2.95 14.64 8.47
C ALA A 128 3.30 13.46 9.39
N CYS A 129 4.11 12.48 8.98
CA CYS A 129 4.36 11.30 9.81
C CYS A 129 5.74 10.70 9.57
N ASP A 130 6.72 11.04 10.43
CA ASP A 130 8.08 10.48 10.37
C ASP A 130 8.13 8.95 10.37
N PRO A 131 7.33 8.21 11.18
CA PRO A 131 7.29 6.76 11.11
C PRO A 131 6.92 6.19 9.73
N ILE A 132 6.00 6.81 8.99
CA ILE A 132 5.62 6.37 7.64
C ILE A 132 6.76 6.61 6.66
N MET A 133 7.41 7.77 6.75
CA MET A 133 8.60 8.07 5.96
C MET A 133 9.70 7.04 6.23
N LEU A 134 9.98 6.75 7.51
CA LEU A 134 10.98 5.77 7.91
C LEU A 134 10.64 4.36 7.39
N MET A 135 9.37 3.96 7.42
CA MET A 135 8.90 2.70 6.86
C MET A 135 9.21 2.64 5.36
N GLY A 136 8.83 3.67 4.60
CA GLY A 136 9.11 3.77 3.16
C GLY A 136 10.60 3.66 2.86
N HIS A 137 11.44 4.40 3.58
CA HIS A 137 12.90 4.34 3.44
C HIS A 137 13.47 2.97 3.80
N THR A 138 13.00 2.35 4.90
CA THR A 138 13.48 1.04 5.32
C THR A 138 13.14 -0.03 4.27
N ILE A 139 11.90 -0.06 3.80
CA ILE A 139 11.48 -1.00 2.75
C ILE A 139 12.25 -0.71 1.45
N GLY A 140 12.34 0.55 1.07
CA GLY A 140 13.05 0.98 -0.13
C GLY A 140 14.52 0.61 -0.12
N GLN A 141 15.21 0.81 1.01
CA GLN A 141 16.64 0.54 1.13
C GLN A 141 16.99 -0.95 1.12
N TYR A 142 16.15 -1.78 1.74
CA TYR A 142 16.50 -3.19 1.97
C TYR A 142 15.77 -4.18 1.07
N TYR A 143 14.62 -3.81 0.51
CA TYR A 143 13.72 -4.76 -0.16
C TYR A 143 13.23 -4.33 -1.52
N SER A 144 13.15 -3.04 -1.80
CA SER A 144 12.75 -2.54 -3.11
C SER A 144 13.98 -2.18 -3.94
N PRO A 145 14.08 -2.63 -5.20
CA PRO A 145 15.15 -2.19 -6.09
C PRO A 145 15.03 -0.71 -6.47
N ASN A 146 13.84 -0.12 -6.31
CA ASN A 146 13.54 1.25 -6.67
C ASN A 146 12.83 1.95 -5.52
N HIS A 147 13.39 3.05 -5.09
CA HIS A 147 12.85 3.88 -4.01
C HIS A 147 12.86 5.34 -4.44
N PHE A 148 11.75 6.02 -4.19
CA PHE A 148 11.58 7.44 -4.45
C PHE A 148 11.05 8.14 -3.20
N CYS A 149 11.57 9.33 -2.90
CA CYS A 149 11.04 10.17 -1.82
C CYS A 149 10.38 11.40 -2.43
N ILE A 150 9.11 11.60 -2.14
CA ILE A 150 8.37 12.81 -2.48
C ILE A 150 8.52 13.77 -1.31
N ASP A 151 9.14 14.90 -1.57
CA ASP A 151 9.31 15.97 -0.59
C ASP A 151 8.16 16.97 -0.73
N ILE A 152 7.25 17.00 0.25
CA ILE A 152 6.12 17.90 0.27
C ILE A 152 6.29 18.84 1.46
N ASP A 153 6.35 20.14 1.19
CA ASP A 153 6.35 21.16 2.23
C ASP A 153 4.93 21.32 2.82
N ALA A 154 4.72 20.69 3.99
CA ALA A 154 3.41 20.57 4.62
C ALA A 154 3.08 21.68 5.63
N VAL A 155 3.93 22.68 5.77
CA VAL A 155 3.89 23.60 6.91
C VAL A 155 2.92 24.77 6.71
N HIS A 156 2.21 24.85 5.60
CA HIS A 156 1.38 26.01 5.27
C HIS A 156 -0.12 25.70 5.37
N ASP A 157 -0.82 26.56 6.09
CA ASP A 157 -2.28 26.53 6.29
C ASP A 157 -3.08 26.68 4.98
N GLU A 158 -2.45 27.21 3.93
CA GLU A 158 -3.06 27.39 2.61
C GLU A 158 -2.17 26.83 1.49
N ALA A 159 -2.76 26.05 0.60
CA ALA A 159 -2.10 25.57 -0.61
C ALA A 159 -1.79 26.76 -1.54
N SER A 160 -0.55 27.22 -1.54
CA SER A 160 -0.09 28.25 -2.47
C SER A 160 0.13 27.66 -3.87
N GLU A 161 0.05 28.50 -4.92
CA GLU A 161 0.38 28.09 -6.29
C GLU A 161 1.79 27.51 -6.38
N ARG A 162 2.73 28.07 -5.61
CA ARG A 162 4.09 27.56 -5.53
C ARG A 162 4.15 26.13 -4.96
N LEU A 163 3.40 25.84 -3.90
CA LEU A 163 3.36 24.52 -3.29
C LEU A 163 2.74 23.49 -4.24
N LEU A 164 1.64 23.87 -4.91
CA LEU A 164 1.01 23.01 -5.91
C LEU A 164 1.94 22.71 -7.09
N SER A 165 2.64 23.74 -7.60
CA SER A 165 3.62 23.54 -8.66
C SER A 165 4.74 22.61 -8.22
N TYR A 166 5.32 22.85 -7.04
CA TYR A 166 6.39 22.02 -6.50
C TYR A 166 5.94 20.55 -6.31
N THR A 167 4.75 20.33 -5.75
CA THR A 167 4.21 18.99 -5.57
C THR A 167 3.97 18.28 -6.92
N ASN A 168 3.44 19.00 -7.91
CA ASN A 168 3.25 18.46 -9.25
C ASN A 168 4.57 18.08 -9.92
N ASP A 169 5.61 18.92 -9.76
CA ASP A 169 6.95 18.63 -10.28
C ASP A 169 7.51 17.35 -9.65
N GLN A 170 7.39 17.18 -8.33
CA GLN A 170 7.80 15.96 -7.61
C GLN A 170 7.03 14.71 -8.08
N LEU A 171 5.73 14.83 -8.32
CA LEU A 171 4.93 13.73 -8.85
C LEU A 171 5.33 13.40 -10.29
N GLY A 172 5.63 14.40 -11.12
CA GLY A 172 6.15 14.23 -12.47
C GLY A 172 7.50 13.51 -12.47
N GLU A 173 8.44 13.93 -11.63
CA GLU A 173 9.74 13.27 -11.45
C GLU A 173 9.58 11.80 -11.01
N TRP A 174 8.63 11.51 -10.10
CA TRP A 174 8.34 10.14 -9.70
C TRP A 174 7.78 9.30 -10.87
N VAL A 175 6.90 9.87 -11.69
CA VAL A 175 6.39 9.20 -12.90
C VAL A 175 7.53 8.83 -13.84
N GLU A 176 8.38 9.78 -14.21
CA GLU A 176 9.52 9.57 -15.08
C GLU A 176 10.52 8.55 -14.50
N PHE A 177 10.80 8.66 -13.20
CA PHE A 177 11.67 7.71 -12.51
C PHE A 177 11.09 6.29 -12.58
N SER A 178 9.80 6.11 -12.32
CA SER A 178 9.12 4.82 -12.33
C SER A 178 9.14 4.18 -13.73
N GLU A 179 8.82 4.96 -14.76
CA GLU A 179 8.86 4.51 -16.15
C GLU A 179 10.27 4.08 -16.59
N SER A 180 11.30 4.77 -16.09
CA SER A 180 12.69 4.46 -16.42
C SER A 180 13.23 3.22 -15.70
N ARG A 181 12.65 2.84 -14.57
CA ARG A 181 13.19 1.80 -13.67
C ARG A 181 12.42 0.51 -13.66
N VAL A 182 11.12 0.55 -13.88
CA VAL A 182 10.27 -0.63 -13.78
C VAL A 182 9.71 -0.98 -15.16
N PRO A 183 10.17 -2.08 -15.77
CA PRO A 183 9.71 -2.49 -17.09
C PRO A 183 8.19 -2.66 -17.17
N GLY A 184 7.58 -2.12 -18.21
CA GLY A 184 6.14 -2.23 -18.45
C GLY A 184 5.27 -1.21 -17.70
N ILE A 185 5.85 -0.41 -16.81
CA ILE A 185 5.16 0.68 -16.14
C ILE A 185 5.10 1.89 -17.06
N LYS A 186 3.90 2.45 -17.23
CA LYS A 186 3.65 3.61 -18.07
C LYS A 186 2.47 4.41 -17.55
N TYR A 187 2.66 5.72 -17.40
CA TYR A 187 1.56 6.61 -17.02
C TYR A 187 0.47 6.64 -18.10
N ASN A 188 -0.76 6.52 -17.66
CA ASN A 188 -1.95 6.56 -18.51
C ASN A 188 -2.91 7.64 -17.98
N GLU A 189 -2.96 8.77 -18.69
CA GLU A 189 -3.79 9.92 -18.32
C GLU A 189 -5.28 9.60 -18.34
N ASP A 190 -5.76 8.88 -19.37
CA ASP A 190 -7.16 8.50 -19.46
C ASP A 190 -7.58 7.64 -18.26
N ARG A 191 -6.70 6.71 -17.85
CA ARG A 191 -6.92 5.89 -16.66
C ARG A 191 -6.89 6.71 -15.38
N MET A 192 -6.01 7.70 -15.27
CA MET A 192 -5.98 8.62 -14.12
C MET A 192 -7.28 9.40 -14.00
N VAL A 193 -7.79 9.94 -15.11
CA VAL A 193 -9.07 10.66 -15.15
C VAL A 193 -10.22 9.73 -14.74
N GLU A 194 -10.28 8.51 -15.29
CA GLU A 194 -11.30 7.52 -14.93
C GLU A 194 -11.31 7.19 -13.42
N LEU A 195 -10.13 7.06 -12.81
CA LEU A 195 -9.98 6.70 -11.39
C LEU A 195 -10.27 7.86 -10.43
N THR A 196 -10.34 9.09 -10.94
CA THR A 196 -10.59 10.31 -10.13
C THR A 196 -11.95 10.95 -10.39
N ALA A 197 -12.71 10.49 -11.37
CA ALA A 197 -14.06 10.95 -11.69
C ALA A 197 -15.11 10.32 -10.78
#